data_90519db6ea70b25fc7beb20b5da0581d
#
_entry.id   90519db6ea70b25fc7beb20b5da0581d
#
_cell.length_a   1.000
_cell.length_b   1.000
_cell.length_c   1.000
_cell.angle_alpha   90.00
_cell.angle_beta   90.00
_cell.angle_gamma   90.00
#
_symmetry.space_group_name_H-M   'P 1'
#
loop_
_entity.id
_entity.type
_entity.pdbx_description
1 polymer ?
#
loop_
_entity_poly.entity_id
_entity_poly.type
_entity_poly.pdbx_seq_one_letter_code
_entity_poly.pdbx_strand_id
1 'polypeptide(L)'
;MDEHVEAVQRMQDYIEAHLDENITMANLANISLYSPWHSYRLFVDLLHMTPAVYIRRLRLSKSALRLRDEKVKIIDIAFDTGFESVDGYQRAFYKEFGCNPYEYSICPTPIYLFKPYGIKYVQKKENVEMSEVKSVFVQVIEKPERKVIIKRGKEATEYFQYCEEVGCDVWGLLCSMKSICGEPVCLWLPKKHIKAGTSEYVQGVEVAMDYSGEIPDGFDVIELPKCKYLMFQSEPFAEECFCEAIEQVWEVIKKYNPEFVGYKWDETNPRIQLEPIGTRGYIELHPVKSI
;
A
#
# COMPACT_ATOMS: atom_id res chain seq x y z
N MET A 1 -4.74 -20.73 12.35
CA MET A 1 -3.83 -19.58 12.59
C MET A 1 -3.38 -19.64 14.03
N ASP A 2 -2.20 -19.19 14.37
CA ASP A 2 -1.76 -19.13 15.78
C ASP A 2 -2.69 -18.18 16.54
N GLU A 3 -3.25 -18.62 17.68
CA GLU A 3 -4.18 -17.83 18.50
C GLU A 3 -3.59 -16.49 18.95
N HIS A 4 -2.27 -16.44 19.16
CA HIS A 4 -1.55 -15.21 19.51
C HIS A 4 -1.50 -14.23 18.34
N VAL A 5 -1.32 -14.71 17.11
CA VAL A 5 -1.35 -13.90 15.90
C VAL A 5 -2.74 -13.32 15.67
N GLU A 6 -3.78 -14.12 15.86
CA GLU A 6 -5.17 -13.64 15.78
C GLU A 6 -5.48 -12.57 16.83
N ALA A 7 -4.97 -12.74 18.05
CA ALA A 7 -5.16 -11.75 19.12
C ALA A 7 -4.47 -10.41 18.77
N VAL A 8 -3.25 -10.44 18.21
CA VAL A 8 -2.54 -9.23 17.79
C VAL A 8 -3.21 -8.61 16.57
N GLN A 9 -3.71 -9.43 15.62
CA GLN A 9 -4.46 -8.91 14.48
C GLN A 9 -5.73 -8.17 14.94
N ARG A 10 -6.52 -8.75 15.84
CA ARG A 10 -7.69 -8.05 16.41
C ARG A 10 -7.32 -6.71 17.05
N MET A 11 -6.17 -6.63 17.73
CA MET A 11 -5.68 -5.35 18.27
C MET A 11 -5.31 -4.36 17.19
N GLN A 12 -4.65 -4.79 16.09
CA GLN A 12 -4.34 -3.92 14.95
C GLN A 12 -5.63 -3.40 14.30
N ASP A 13 -6.59 -4.27 13.99
CA ASP A 13 -7.86 -3.91 13.38
C ASP A 13 -8.65 -2.91 14.26
N TYR A 14 -8.65 -3.13 15.57
CA TYR A 14 -9.27 -2.21 16.52
C TYR A 14 -8.58 -0.83 16.51
N ILE A 15 -7.25 -0.80 16.52
CA ILE A 15 -6.48 0.45 16.47
C ILE A 15 -6.81 1.23 15.21
N GLU A 16 -6.86 0.57 14.05
CA GLU A 16 -7.16 1.24 12.78
C GLU A 16 -8.57 1.81 12.74
N ALA A 17 -9.55 1.07 13.25
CA ALA A 17 -10.95 1.48 13.30
C ALA A 17 -11.23 2.63 14.27
N HIS A 18 -10.41 2.77 15.34
CA HIS A 18 -10.63 3.74 16.44
C HIS A 18 -9.47 4.75 16.58
N LEU A 19 -8.72 4.99 15.49
CA LEU A 19 -7.48 5.76 15.54
C LEU A 19 -7.68 7.19 16.05
N ASP A 20 -8.86 7.76 15.84
CA ASP A 20 -9.23 9.11 16.26
C ASP A 20 -9.73 9.18 17.73
N GLU A 21 -9.83 8.02 18.41
CA GLU A 21 -10.31 7.88 19.80
C GLU A 21 -9.16 7.68 20.78
N ASN A 22 -9.46 7.77 22.08
CA ASN A 22 -8.50 7.46 23.12
C ASN A 22 -8.39 5.92 23.32
N ILE A 23 -7.39 5.31 22.70
CA ILE A 23 -7.14 3.87 22.78
C ILE A 23 -6.30 3.56 24.01
N THR A 24 -6.83 2.75 24.92
CA THR A 24 -6.16 2.33 26.15
C THR A 24 -5.74 0.85 26.08
N MET A 25 -4.79 0.44 26.95
CA MET A 25 -4.45 -0.99 27.09
C MET A 25 -5.63 -1.85 27.54
N ALA A 26 -6.60 -1.27 28.26
CA ALA A 26 -7.83 -2.00 28.64
C ALA A 26 -8.70 -2.32 27.41
N ASN A 27 -8.81 -1.37 26.45
CA ASN A 27 -9.50 -1.62 25.18
C ASN A 27 -8.82 -2.76 24.42
N LEU A 28 -7.50 -2.69 24.26
CA LEU A 28 -6.74 -3.72 23.53
C LEU A 28 -6.80 -5.09 24.21
N ALA A 29 -6.79 -5.13 25.54
CA ALA A 29 -6.95 -6.37 26.31
C ALA A 29 -8.33 -7.01 26.08
N ASN A 30 -9.39 -6.22 26.10
CA ASN A 30 -10.74 -6.71 25.82
C ASN A 30 -10.87 -7.32 24.43
N ILE A 31 -10.25 -6.69 23.43
CA ILE A 31 -10.29 -7.14 22.02
C ILE A 31 -9.41 -8.37 21.79
N SER A 32 -8.24 -8.42 22.41
CA SER A 32 -7.35 -9.58 22.30
C SER A 32 -7.84 -10.80 23.05
N LEU A 33 -8.75 -10.63 24.03
CA LEU A 33 -9.26 -11.65 24.97
C LEU A 33 -8.18 -12.13 25.96
N TYR A 34 -7.14 -11.32 26.18
CA TYR A 34 -6.08 -11.59 27.15
C TYR A 34 -6.00 -10.48 28.23
N SER A 35 -5.22 -10.72 29.28
CA SER A 35 -4.97 -9.67 30.28
C SER A 35 -4.19 -8.51 29.67
N PRO A 36 -4.28 -7.28 30.21
CA PRO A 36 -3.56 -6.12 29.68
C PRO A 36 -2.06 -6.33 29.53
N TRP A 37 -1.44 -7.01 30.50
CA TRP A 37 -0.01 -7.29 30.47
C TRP A 37 0.35 -8.32 29.40
N HIS A 38 -0.46 -9.37 29.22
CA HIS A 38 -0.22 -10.38 28.20
C HIS A 38 -0.44 -9.83 26.79
N SER A 39 -1.51 -9.04 26.60
CA SER A 39 -1.78 -8.34 25.34
C SER A 39 -0.63 -7.41 24.95
N TYR A 40 -0.11 -6.65 25.92
CA TYR A 40 1.07 -5.80 25.68
C TYR A 40 2.30 -6.61 25.23
N ARG A 41 2.59 -7.72 25.93
CA ARG A 41 3.72 -8.59 25.55
C ARG A 41 3.56 -9.18 24.17
N LEU A 42 2.41 -9.77 23.86
CA LEU A 42 2.13 -10.34 22.55
C LEU A 42 2.32 -9.31 21.43
N PHE A 43 1.80 -8.10 21.65
CA PHE A 43 1.94 -7.01 20.68
C PHE A 43 3.42 -6.64 20.45
N VAL A 44 4.21 -6.53 21.52
CA VAL A 44 5.65 -6.21 21.42
C VAL A 44 6.43 -7.36 20.81
N ASP A 45 6.14 -8.60 21.20
CA ASP A 45 6.88 -9.77 20.71
C ASP A 45 6.68 -9.99 19.20
N LEU A 46 5.45 -9.75 18.70
CA LEU A 46 5.12 -9.98 17.30
C LEU A 46 5.35 -8.77 16.38
N LEU A 47 5.18 -7.55 16.89
CA LEU A 47 5.32 -6.33 16.07
C LEU A 47 6.60 -5.53 16.37
N HIS A 48 7.40 -5.98 17.35
CA HIS A 48 8.67 -5.37 17.75
C HIS A 48 8.55 -3.88 18.15
N MET A 49 7.36 -3.44 18.55
CA MET A 49 7.09 -2.10 19.05
C MET A 49 5.92 -2.08 20.03
N THR A 50 5.87 -1.07 20.87
CA THR A 50 4.78 -0.94 21.84
C THR A 50 3.49 -0.43 21.17
N PRO A 51 2.29 -0.79 21.70
CA PRO A 51 1.02 -0.26 21.19
C PRO A 51 0.98 1.27 21.10
N ALA A 52 1.52 1.96 22.11
CA ALA A 52 1.57 3.43 22.13
C ALA A 52 2.43 4.01 20.99
N VAL A 53 3.56 3.37 20.67
CA VAL A 53 4.41 3.78 19.52
C VAL A 53 3.69 3.52 18.23
N TYR A 54 3.08 2.34 18.09
CA TYR A 54 2.32 1.95 16.90
C TYR A 54 1.18 2.93 16.60
N ILE A 55 0.32 3.22 17.59
CA ILE A 55 -0.80 4.18 17.47
C ILE A 55 -0.28 5.57 17.09
N ARG A 56 0.77 6.05 17.78
CA ARG A 56 1.34 7.37 17.49
C ARG A 56 1.87 7.47 16.06
N ARG A 57 2.60 6.46 15.57
CA ARG A 57 3.13 6.44 14.20
C ARG A 57 2.03 6.42 13.15
N LEU A 58 0.96 5.65 13.37
CA LEU A 58 -0.23 5.67 12.49
C LEU A 58 -0.89 7.04 12.45
N ARG A 59 -1.11 7.66 13.62
CA ARG A 59 -1.69 9.00 13.73
C ARG A 59 -0.86 10.05 13.01
N LEU A 60 0.46 10.02 13.18
CA LEU A 60 1.36 10.93 12.48
C LEU A 60 1.32 10.71 10.96
N SER A 61 1.29 9.47 10.50
CA SER A 61 1.16 9.15 9.07
C SER A 61 -0.17 9.62 8.48
N LYS A 62 -1.29 9.43 9.20
CA LYS A 62 -2.61 9.97 8.80
C LYS A 62 -2.60 11.49 8.77
N SER A 63 -1.98 12.14 9.77
CA SER A 63 -1.87 13.60 9.80
C SER A 63 -1.05 14.16 8.64
N ALA A 64 0.03 13.48 8.25
CA ALA A 64 0.84 13.89 7.11
C ALA A 64 0.06 13.84 5.79
N LEU A 65 -0.75 12.80 5.57
CA LEU A 65 -1.64 12.72 4.40
C LEU A 65 -2.66 13.86 4.38
N ARG A 66 -3.27 14.17 5.52
CA ARG A 66 -4.19 15.31 5.63
C ARG A 66 -3.51 16.65 5.36
N LEU A 67 -2.29 16.86 5.87
CA LEU A 67 -1.49 18.07 5.60
C LEU A 67 -1.13 18.22 4.12
N ARG A 68 -0.90 17.09 3.42
CA ARG A 68 -0.61 17.07 1.98
C ARG A 68 -1.84 17.41 1.14
N ASP A 69 -3.00 16.86 1.51
CA ASP A 69 -4.19 16.86 0.65
C ASP A 69 -5.22 17.93 1.00
N GLU A 70 -5.24 18.40 2.26
CA GLU A 70 -6.24 19.29 2.79
C GLU A 70 -5.64 20.66 3.20
N LYS A 71 -6.43 21.73 3.08
CA LYS A 71 -6.07 23.05 3.61
C LYS A 71 -6.55 23.18 5.05
N VAL A 72 -5.86 22.50 5.99
CA VAL A 72 -6.19 22.50 7.41
C VAL A 72 -5.13 23.21 8.24
N LYS A 73 -5.52 23.73 9.40
CA LYS A 73 -4.59 24.35 10.33
C LYS A 73 -3.85 23.29 11.13
N ILE A 74 -2.56 23.54 11.40
CA ILE A 74 -1.73 22.63 12.22
C ILE A 74 -2.35 22.37 13.59
N ILE A 75 -2.98 23.39 14.20
CA ILE A 75 -3.62 23.24 15.49
C ILE A 75 -4.78 22.23 15.45
N ASP A 76 -5.61 22.29 14.42
CA ASP A 76 -6.76 21.40 14.29
C ASP A 76 -6.28 19.94 14.11
N ILE A 77 -5.29 19.73 13.24
CA ILE A 77 -4.70 18.39 13.05
C ILE A 77 -4.05 17.87 14.34
N ALA A 78 -3.34 18.70 15.10
CA ALA A 78 -2.70 18.28 16.33
C ALA A 78 -3.72 17.68 17.33
N PHE A 79 -4.84 18.36 17.51
CA PHE A 79 -5.91 17.88 18.41
C PHE A 79 -6.69 16.70 17.83
N ASP A 80 -7.03 16.73 16.55
CA ASP A 80 -7.72 15.61 15.86
C ASP A 80 -6.92 14.31 15.92
N THR A 81 -5.59 14.41 15.96
CA THR A 81 -4.70 13.24 16.07
C THR A 81 -4.35 12.86 17.52
N GLY A 82 -5.04 13.46 18.50
CA GLY A 82 -4.97 13.11 19.91
C GLY A 82 -3.72 13.62 20.64
N PHE A 83 -3.09 14.70 20.15
CA PHE A 83 -2.03 15.38 20.87
C PHE A 83 -2.64 16.46 21.82
N GLU A 84 -2.08 16.57 23.02
CA GLU A 84 -2.54 17.54 24.03
C GLU A 84 -2.04 18.98 23.75
N SER A 85 -1.06 19.13 22.83
CA SER A 85 -0.51 20.44 22.45
C SER A 85 0.07 20.41 21.04
N VAL A 86 0.04 21.59 20.41
CA VAL A 86 0.65 21.82 19.09
C VAL A 86 2.17 21.56 19.13
N ASP A 87 2.86 22.01 20.17
CA ASP A 87 4.29 21.80 20.34
C ASP A 87 4.66 20.32 20.48
N GLY A 88 3.81 19.55 21.18
CA GLY A 88 3.96 18.10 21.32
C GLY A 88 3.84 17.40 19.97
N TYR A 89 2.82 17.80 19.19
CA TYR A 89 2.61 17.31 17.83
C TYR A 89 3.78 17.65 16.91
N GLN A 90 4.20 18.91 16.85
CA GLN A 90 5.29 19.36 15.97
C GLN A 90 6.59 18.62 16.25
N ARG A 91 6.94 18.44 17.54
CA ARG A 91 8.14 17.64 17.93
C ARG A 91 8.02 16.18 17.53
N ALA A 92 6.85 15.58 17.70
CA ALA A 92 6.62 14.18 17.31
C ALA A 92 6.68 14.00 15.80
N PHE A 93 6.09 14.92 15.05
CA PHE A 93 6.11 14.93 13.58
C PHE A 93 7.54 15.10 13.05
N TYR A 94 8.29 16.05 13.58
CA TYR A 94 9.68 16.26 13.20
C TYR A 94 10.57 15.04 13.53
N LYS A 95 10.34 14.42 14.69
CA LYS A 95 11.07 13.20 15.08
C LYS A 95 10.79 12.02 14.16
N GLU A 96 9.56 11.90 13.68
CA GLU A 96 9.14 10.79 12.79
C GLU A 96 9.59 11.01 11.34
N PHE A 97 9.44 12.23 10.82
CA PHE A 97 9.59 12.51 9.39
C PHE A 97 10.77 13.42 9.03
N GLY A 98 11.47 13.99 10.01
CA GLY A 98 12.63 14.85 9.78
C GLY A 98 12.31 16.26 9.26
N CYS A 99 11.03 16.62 9.14
CA CYS A 99 10.57 17.93 8.65
C CYS A 99 9.53 18.56 9.56
N ASN A 100 9.36 19.88 9.46
CA ASN A 100 8.33 20.61 10.20
C ASN A 100 6.96 20.41 9.54
N PRO A 101 5.87 20.14 10.28
CA PRO A 101 4.55 19.92 9.70
C PRO A 101 4.00 21.13 8.93
N TYR A 102 4.36 22.37 9.33
CA TYR A 102 3.98 23.58 8.60
C TYR A 102 4.68 23.67 7.25
N GLU A 103 5.99 23.45 7.21
CA GLU A 103 6.76 23.43 5.97
C GLU A 103 6.27 22.32 5.05
N TYR A 104 6.02 21.13 5.60
CA TYR A 104 5.45 20.01 4.88
C TYR A 104 4.08 20.31 4.27
N SER A 105 3.21 21.05 4.98
CA SER A 105 1.88 21.44 4.46
C SER A 105 1.94 22.41 3.27
N ILE A 106 3.01 23.22 3.19
CA ILE A 106 3.22 24.16 2.07
C ILE A 106 3.85 23.46 0.86
N CYS A 107 4.86 22.63 1.12
CA CYS A 107 5.62 21.90 0.10
C CYS A 107 5.83 20.46 0.54
N PRO A 108 4.86 19.57 0.30
CA PRO A 108 4.97 18.17 0.69
C PRO A 108 6.12 17.48 -0.07
N THR A 109 7.13 17.03 0.66
CA THR A 109 8.23 16.20 0.17
C THR A 109 7.95 14.73 0.44
N PRO A 110 8.57 13.78 -0.31
CA PRO A 110 8.44 12.36 0.00
C PRO A 110 8.95 12.02 1.40
N ILE A 111 8.14 11.38 2.21
CA ILE A 111 8.45 10.96 3.58
C ILE A 111 8.02 9.51 3.81
N TYR A 112 8.70 8.79 4.69
CA TYR A 112 8.37 7.41 5.03
C TYR A 112 7.18 7.34 6.00
N LEU A 113 5.97 7.16 5.44
CA LEU A 113 4.78 6.92 6.25
C LEU A 113 4.83 5.54 6.89
N PHE A 114 4.39 5.44 8.13
CA PHE A 114 4.19 4.16 8.78
C PHE A 114 2.91 3.48 8.24
N LYS A 115 3.11 2.46 7.43
CA LYS A 115 2.07 1.63 6.80
C LYS A 115 2.29 0.18 7.23
N PRO A 116 1.86 -0.22 8.43
CA PRO A 116 2.04 -1.60 8.89
C PRO A 116 1.10 -2.54 8.13
N TYR A 117 1.63 -3.72 7.81
CA TYR A 117 0.79 -4.83 7.36
C TYR A 117 0.15 -5.55 8.56
N GLY A 118 -1.02 -6.13 8.36
CA GLY A 118 -1.61 -7.02 9.35
C GLY A 118 -0.68 -8.20 9.63
N ILE A 119 -0.46 -8.52 10.91
CA ILE A 119 0.44 -9.61 11.32
C ILE A 119 0.02 -10.97 10.75
N LYS A 120 -1.26 -11.15 10.44
CA LYS A 120 -1.81 -12.36 9.77
C LYS A 120 -1.17 -12.65 8.42
N TYR A 121 -0.65 -11.64 7.72
CA TYR A 121 -0.02 -11.80 6.40
C TYR A 121 1.44 -12.26 6.47
N VAL A 122 2.05 -12.22 7.65
CA VAL A 122 3.42 -12.70 7.87
C VAL A 122 3.49 -14.24 7.93
N GLN A 123 2.39 -14.90 8.25
CA GLN A 123 2.31 -16.35 8.28
C GLN A 123 1.77 -16.91 6.96
N LYS A 124 2.59 -17.66 6.20
CA LYS A 124 2.12 -18.42 5.03
C LYS A 124 1.05 -19.42 5.48
N LYS A 125 -0.18 -19.28 4.97
CA LYS A 125 -1.20 -20.32 5.11
C LYS A 125 -0.85 -21.51 4.21
N GLU A 126 -0.77 -22.69 4.80
CA GLU A 126 -0.87 -23.96 4.07
C GLU A 126 -2.34 -24.21 3.73
N ASN A 127 -2.62 -24.37 2.44
CA ASN A 127 -3.84 -24.92 1.81
C ASN A 127 -5.20 -24.61 2.45
N VAL A 128 -5.91 -23.66 1.87
CA VAL A 128 -7.38 -23.55 2.03
C VAL A 128 -8.03 -24.17 0.78
N GLU A 129 -8.97 -25.10 0.96
CA GLU A 129 -9.76 -25.69 -0.11
C GLU A 129 -10.50 -24.59 -0.88
N MET A 130 -10.40 -24.64 -2.22
CA MET A 130 -11.09 -23.74 -3.12
C MET A 130 -12.60 -23.87 -2.92
N SER A 131 -13.23 -22.86 -2.33
CA SER A 131 -14.67 -22.72 -2.27
C SER A 131 -15.13 -21.65 -3.25
N GLU A 132 -16.09 -22.02 -4.10
CA GLU A 132 -16.93 -21.24 -5.00
C GLU A 132 -16.23 -20.42 -6.10
N VAL A 133 -16.75 -20.57 -7.33
CA VAL A 133 -16.36 -19.76 -8.50
C VAL A 133 -16.79 -18.31 -8.26
N LYS A 134 -15.85 -17.48 -7.86
CA LYS A 134 -16.07 -16.03 -7.74
C LYS A 134 -15.92 -15.38 -9.10
N SER A 135 -16.76 -14.38 -9.39
CA SER A 135 -16.72 -13.65 -10.66
C SER A 135 -15.48 -12.74 -10.74
N VAL A 136 -14.90 -12.64 -11.93
CA VAL A 136 -13.87 -11.62 -12.23
C VAL A 136 -14.46 -10.67 -13.26
N PHE A 137 -14.51 -9.39 -12.91
CA PHE A 137 -14.99 -8.33 -13.80
C PHE A 137 -13.87 -7.91 -14.74
N VAL A 138 -14.18 -7.77 -16.03
CA VAL A 138 -13.20 -7.33 -17.03
C VAL A 138 -13.71 -6.06 -17.69
N GLN A 139 -12.85 -5.03 -17.68
CA GLN A 139 -13.17 -3.72 -18.24
C GLN A 139 -11.99 -3.16 -19.03
N VAL A 140 -12.29 -2.49 -20.16
CA VAL A 140 -11.28 -1.70 -20.89
C VAL A 140 -11.17 -0.33 -20.23
N ILE A 141 -9.97 0.04 -19.82
CA ILE A 141 -9.66 1.38 -19.32
C ILE A 141 -8.53 2.01 -20.15
N GLU A 142 -8.46 3.33 -20.13
CA GLU A 142 -7.38 4.06 -20.79
C GLU A 142 -6.62 4.88 -19.74
N LYS A 143 -5.30 4.74 -19.72
CA LYS A 143 -4.41 5.57 -18.89
C LYS A 143 -3.71 6.60 -19.78
N PRO A 144 -3.62 7.88 -19.35
CA PRO A 144 -2.92 8.93 -20.10
C PRO A 144 -1.42 8.66 -20.19
N GLU A 145 -0.73 9.45 -20.97
CA GLU A 145 0.73 9.55 -20.85
C GLU A 145 1.09 10.08 -19.46
N ARG A 146 2.15 9.50 -18.87
CA ARG A 146 2.52 9.76 -17.48
C ARG A 146 3.95 9.38 -17.18
N LYS A 147 4.51 9.99 -16.13
CA LYS A 147 5.72 9.51 -15.49
C LYS A 147 5.39 8.51 -14.39
N VAL A 148 6.28 7.55 -14.17
CA VAL A 148 6.23 6.68 -13.01
C VAL A 148 7.57 6.77 -12.29
N ILE A 149 7.52 7.15 -11.02
CA ILE A 149 8.67 7.16 -10.13
C ILE A 149 8.73 5.78 -9.50
N ILE A 150 9.81 5.03 -9.76
CA ILE A 150 9.93 3.62 -9.40
C ILE A 150 11.15 3.37 -8.53
N LYS A 151 11.02 2.41 -7.60
CA LYS A 151 12.16 1.84 -6.89
C LYS A 151 12.44 0.46 -7.46
N ARG A 152 13.69 0.22 -7.89
CA ARG A 152 14.10 -1.08 -8.46
C ARG A 152 14.62 -2.00 -7.36
N GLY A 153 14.27 -3.27 -7.47
CA GLY A 153 14.96 -4.37 -6.79
C GLY A 153 16.13 -4.89 -7.62
N LYS A 154 16.67 -6.04 -7.25
CA LYS A 154 17.80 -6.70 -7.94
C LYS A 154 17.33 -7.80 -8.89
N GLU A 155 16.58 -8.78 -8.39
CA GLU A 155 16.14 -9.98 -9.13
C GLU A 155 14.64 -10.26 -8.94
N ALA A 156 13.94 -9.46 -8.14
CA ALA A 156 12.55 -9.68 -7.78
C ALA A 156 11.63 -9.82 -9.00
N THR A 157 10.84 -10.87 -9.00
CA THR A 157 9.80 -11.14 -10.02
C THR A 157 8.39 -11.03 -9.46
N GLU A 158 8.25 -10.87 -8.13
CA GLU A 158 6.98 -10.76 -7.43
C GLU A 158 7.15 -9.96 -6.11
N TYR A 159 6.02 -9.69 -5.45
CA TYR A 159 5.91 -8.79 -4.30
C TYR A 159 6.78 -9.20 -3.10
N PHE A 160 6.72 -10.47 -2.66
CA PHE A 160 7.42 -10.90 -1.44
C PHE A 160 8.93 -10.86 -1.62
N GLN A 161 9.42 -11.35 -2.76
CA GLN A 161 10.83 -11.28 -3.12
C GLN A 161 11.30 -9.82 -3.19
N TYR A 162 10.48 -8.94 -3.74
CA TYR A 162 10.81 -7.52 -3.80
C TYR A 162 10.91 -6.89 -2.41
N CYS A 163 9.99 -7.21 -1.49
CA CYS A 163 10.05 -6.74 -0.10
C CYS A 163 11.29 -7.24 0.64
N GLU A 164 11.77 -8.45 0.36
CA GLU A 164 13.02 -8.98 0.93
C GLU A 164 14.26 -8.21 0.42
N GLU A 165 14.25 -7.80 -0.86
CA GLU A 165 15.38 -7.09 -1.47
C GLU A 165 15.43 -5.59 -1.13
N VAL A 166 14.29 -4.94 -1.07
CA VAL A 166 14.17 -3.47 -1.04
C VAL A 166 13.66 -2.95 0.30
N GLY A 167 12.86 -3.73 1.00
CA GLY A 167 12.17 -3.35 2.23
C GLY A 167 10.72 -2.94 1.99
N CYS A 168 9.87 -3.19 3.00
CA CYS A 168 8.44 -2.87 2.92
C CYS A 168 8.12 -1.38 3.16
N ASP A 169 9.05 -0.60 3.68
CA ASP A 169 8.91 0.82 3.99
C ASP A 169 8.82 1.71 2.73
N VAL A 170 9.33 1.22 1.59
CA VAL A 170 9.20 1.88 0.28
C VAL A 170 7.73 2.17 -0.06
N TRP A 171 6.81 1.25 0.26
CA TRP A 171 5.38 1.48 0.04
C TRP A 171 4.86 2.70 0.79
N GLY A 172 5.29 2.89 2.04
CA GLY A 172 4.97 4.06 2.85
C GLY A 172 5.48 5.38 2.23
N LEU A 173 6.69 5.36 1.66
CA LEU A 173 7.24 6.52 0.94
C LEU A 173 6.40 6.84 -0.30
N LEU A 174 6.09 5.84 -1.12
CA LEU A 174 5.28 6.02 -2.32
C LEU A 174 3.87 6.53 -1.99
N CYS A 175 3.24 6.05 -0.89
CA CYS A 175 1.96 6.56 -0.40
C CYS A 175 2.00 8.04 0.01
N SER A 176 3.15 8.57 0.42
CA SER A 176 3.30 10.00 0.76
C SER A 176 3.25 10.91 -0.47
N MET A 177 3.54 10.37 -1.66
CA MET A 177 3.54 11.11 -2.92
C MET A 177 2.14 11.18 -3.52
N LYS A 178 1.80 12.31 -4.14
CA LYS A 178 0.50 12.48 -4.79
C LYS A 178 0.47 11.76 -6.13
N SER A 179 -0.30 10.69 -6.20
CA SER A 179 -0.52 9.89 -7.41
C SER A 179 -1.67 10.43 -8.25
N ILE A 180 -1.59 10.29 -9.59
CA ILE A 180 -2.72 10.57 -10.49
C ILE A 180 -3.82 9.51 -10.44
N CYS A 181 -3.54 8.33 -9.88
CA CYS A 181 -4.52 7.24 -9.70
C CYS A 181 -4.92 7.04 -8.23
N GLY A 182 -4.41 7.86 -7.30
CA GLY A 182 -4.80 7.85 -5.89
C GLY A 182 -3.99 6.92 -4.99
N GLU A 183 -3.21 5.99 -5.54
CA GLU A 183 -2.40 5.03 -4.80
C GLU A 183 -1.09 4.69 -5.53
N PRO A 184 -0.09 4.12 -4.85
CA PRO A 184 1.07 3.51 -5.50
C PRO A 184 0.68 2.29 -6.32
N VAL A 185 1.58 1.86 -7.19
CA VAL A 185 1.38 0.73 -8.10
C VAL A 185 2.56 -0.23 -8.05
N CYS A 186 2.28 -1.51 -8.21
CA CYS A 186 3.29 -2.51 -8.51
C CYS A 186 3.31 -2.76 -10.02
N LEU A 187 4.51 -2.88 -10.61
CA LEU A 187 4.63 -3.03 -12.06
C LEU A 187 5.56 -4.19 -12.41
N TRP A 188 5.20 -4.93 -13.44
CA TRP A 188 6.12 -5.80 -14.19
C TRP A 188 6.56 -5.04 -15.44
N LEU A 189 7.84 -4.66 -15.46
CA LEU A 189 8.40 -3.81 -16.50
C LEU A 189 8.63 -4.58 -17.80
N PRO A 190 8.27 -4.03 -18.96
CA PRO A 190 8.70 -4.57 -20.23
C PRO A 190 10.21 -4.41 -20.40
N LYS A 191 10.82 -5.27 -21.22
CA LYS A 191 12.29 -5.37 -21.41
C LYS A 191 12.98 -4.00 -21.64
N LYS A 192 12.33 -3.08 -22.36
CA LYS A 192 12.88 -1.74 -22.64
C LYS A 192 13.08 -0.86 -21.41
N HIS A 193 12.40 -1.14 -20.31
CA HIS A 193 12.47 -0.40 -19.05
C HIS A 193 13.27 -1.12 -17.96
N ILE A 194 13.72 -2.35 -18.20
CA ILE A 194 14.58 -3.10 -17.27
C ILE A 194 16.02 -2.62 -17.49
N LYS A 195 16.68 -2.20 -16.42
CA LYS A 195 18.12 -1.89 -16.42
C LYS A 195 18.91 -3.17 -16.11
N ALA A 196 20.11 -3.30 -16.68
CA ALA A 196 20.97 -4.43 -16.37
C ALA A 196 21.26 -4.55 -14.86
N GLY A 197 21.06 -5.74 -14.30
CA GLY A 197 21.23 -6.02 -12.87
C GLY A 197 20.10 -5.47 -11.98
N THR A 198 18.93 -5.21 -12.57
CA THR A 198 17.73 -4.80 -11.81
C THR A 198 16.54 -5.71 -12.08
N SER A 199 15.62 -5.74 -11.13
CA SER A 199 14.41 -6.55 -11.17
C SER A 199 13.44 -6.16 -12.30
N GLU A 200 12.66 -7.12 -12.75
CA GLU A 200 11.48 -6.91 -13.58
C GLU A 200 10.33 -6.30 -12.76
N TYR A 201 10.13 -6.79 -11.55
CA TYR A 201 9.11 -6.29 -10.64
C TYR A 201 9.61 -5.07 -9.87
N VAL A 202 8.80 -4.01 -9.84
CA VAL A 202 9.09 -2.76 -9.14
C VAL A 202 7.85 -2.20 -8.47
N GLN A 203 8.04 -1.40 -7.43
CA GLN A 203 7.00 -0.53 -6.89
C GLN A 203 7.21 0.90 -7.33
N GLY A 204 6.12 1.65 -7.53
CA GLY A 204 6.20 3.03 -7.99
C GLY A 204 4.94 3.82 -7.76
N VAL A 205 4.99 5.09 -8.13
CA VAL A 205 3.86 6.01 -8.11
C VAL A 205 3.72 6.70 -9.47
N GLU A 206 2.50 6.67 -10.01
CA GLU A 206 2.18 7.33 -11.27
C GLU A 206 1.92 8.82 -11.03
N VAL A 207 2.63 9.68 -11.75
CA VAL A 207 2.52 11.14 -11.66
C VAL A 207 2.30 11.76 -13.04
N ALA A 208 1.78 12.99 -13.07
CA ALA A 208 1.57 13.70 -14.32
C ALA A 208 2.89 13.99 -15.07
N MET A 209 2.83 14.18 -16.39
CA MET A 209 4.02 14.45 -17.21
C MET A 209 4.76 15.72 -16.79
N ASP A 210 4.06 16.72 -16.28
CA ASP A 210 4.59 17.99 -15.78
C ASP A 210 5.04 17.95 -14.31
N TYR A 211 5.06 16.74 -13.69
CA TYR A 211 5.51 16.58 -12.32
C TYR A 211 6.91 17.17 -12.13
N SER A 212 7.01 18.11 -11.19
CA SER A 212 8.22 18.85 -10.83
C SER A 212 8.60 18.69 -9.34
N GLY A 213 7.92 17.76 -8.63
CA GLY A 213 8.23 17.47 -7.24
C GLY A 213 9.56 16.71 -7.08
N GLU A 214 9.95 16.53 -5.84
CA GLU A 214 11.18 15.82 -5.49
C GLU A 214 11.13 14.33 -5.89
N ILE A 215 12.24 13.83 -6.44
CA ILE A 215 12.44 12.41 -6.70
C ILE A 215 13.31 11.86 -5.56
N PRO A 216 12.83 10.88 -4.78
CA PRO A 216 13.59 10.33 -3.67
C PRO A 216 14.90 9.68 -4.13
N ASP A 217 15.92 9.71 -3.27
CA ASP A 217 17.21 9.10 -3.56
C ASP A 217 17.11 7.61 -3.89
N GLY A 218 17.74 7.22 -4.98
CA GLY A 218 17.75 5.85 -5.45
C GLY A 218 16.45 5.39 -6.12
N PHE A 219 15.59 6.34 -6.51
CA PHE A 219 14.45 6.09 -7.39
C PHE A 219 14.78 6.51 -8.82
N ASP A 220 14.15 5.84 -9.78
CA ASP A 220 14.20 6.16 -11.20
C ASP A 220 12.87 6.76 -11.67
N VAL A 221 12.91 7.48 -12.79
CA VAL A 221 11.71 7.93 -13.49
C VAL A 221 11.65 7.23 -14.84
N ILE A 222 10.51 6.63 -15.15
CA ILE A 222 10.20 6.13 -16.48
C ILE A 222 9.00 6.89 -17.04
N GLU A 223 8.95 7.06 -18.35
CA GLU A 223 7.82 7.67 -19.06
C GLU A 223 7.02 6.56 -19.75
N LEU A 224 5.71 6.58 -19.52
CA LEU A 224 4.78 5.64 -20.12
C LEU A 224 3.82 6.41 -21.04
N PRO A 225 3.65 5.96 -22.30
CA PRO A 225 2.72 6.59 -23.21
C PRO A 225 1.27 6.34 -22.77
N LYS A 226 0.35 7.09 -23.36
CA LYS A 226 -1.08 6.77 -23.32
C LYS A 226 -1.29 5.33 -23.78
N CYS A 227 -2.00 4.54 -22.97
CA CYS A 227 -2.19 3.11 -23.22
C CYS A 227 -3.55 2.63 -22.73
N LYS A 228 -4.15 1.69 -23.47
CA LYS A 228 -5.34 0.96 -23.02
C LYS A 228 -4.94 -0.28 -22.24
N TYR A 229 -5.74 -0.62 -21.26
CA TYR A 229 -5.58 -1.78 -20.41
C TYR A 229 -6.88 -2.57 -20.32
N LEU A 230 -6.79 -3.89 -20.29
CA LEU A 230 -7.83 -4.73 -19.72
C LEU A 230 -7.60 -4.77 -18.20
N MET A 231 -8.54 -4.24 -17.45
CA MET A 231 -8.60 -4.28 -16.01
C MET A 231 -9.37 -5.53 -15.60
N PHE A 232 -8.75 -6.37 -14.81
CA PHE A 232 -9.34 -7.54 -14.18
C PHE A 232 -9.55 -7.24 -12.71
N GLN A 233 -10.75 -7.41 -12.19
CA GLN A 233 -11.10 -7.12 -10.81
C GLN A 233 -11.86 -8.29 -10.20
N SER A 234 -11.40 -8.79 -9.06
CA SER A 234 -12.15 -9.78 -8.28
C SER A 234 -13.36 -9.16 -7.59
N GLU A 235 -14.29 -10.00 -7.13
CA GLU A 235 -15.24 -9.59 -6.11
C GLU A 235 -14.54 -9.16 -4.82
N PRO A 236 -15.25 -8.38 -3.95
CA PRO A 236 -14.77 -8.13 -2.60
C PRO A 236 -14.45 -9.44 -1.86
N PHE A 237 -13.42 -9.43 -1.04
CA PHE A 237 -12.95 -10.60 -0.30
C PHE A 237 -12.66 -10.24 1.16
N ALA A 238 -12.68 -11.24 2.03
CA ALA A 238 -12.18 -11.08 3.39
C ALA A 238 -10.66 -10.93 3.36
N GLU A 239 -10.10 -10.01 4.13
CA GLU A 239 -8.68 -9.65 4.08
C GLU A 239 -7.74 -10.86 4.23
N GLU A 240 -8.15 -11.90 4.98
CA GLU A 240 -7.41 -13.16 5.09
C GLU A 240 -7.37 -14.01 3.82
N CYS A 241 -8.27 -13.76 2.86
CA CYS A 241 -8.41 -14.48 1.59
C CYS A 241 -7.77 -13.74 0.40
N PHE A 242 -6.85 -12.79 0.65
CA PHE A 242 -6.27 -11.99 -0.42
C PHE A 242 -5.45 -12.82 -1.42
N CYS A 243 -4.74 -13.86 -0.96
CA CYS A 243 -3.98 -14.75 -1.85
C CYS A 243 -4.89 -15.48 -2.82
N GLU A 244 -6.02 -16.02 -2.33
CA GLU A 244 -7.00 -16.72 -3.16
C GLU A 244 -7.65 -15.77 -4.19
N ALA A 245 -7.93 -14.53 -3.79
CA ALA A 245 -8.47 -13.52 -4.72
C ALA A 245 -7.46 -13.19 -5.84
N ILE A 246 -6.18 -13.10 -5.53
CA ILE A 246 -5.11 -12.90 -6.51
C ILE A 246 -5.01 -14.10 -7.46
N GLU A 247 -4.95 -15.32 -6.93
CA GLU A 247 -4.86 -16.56 -7.72
C GLU A 247 -6.04 -16.73 -8.67
N GLN A 248 -7.25 -16.44 -8.22
CA GLN A 248 -8.46 -16.50 -9.06
C GLN A 248 -8.38 -15.53 -10.26
N VAL A 249 -7.95 -14.30 -10.04
CA VAL A 249 -7.77 -13.32 -11.11
C VAL A 249 -6.70 -13.81 -12.08
N TRP A 250 -5.59 -14.34 -11.62
CA TRP A 250 -4.53 -14.88 -12.47
C TRP A 250 -5.00 -16.08 -13.32
N GLU A 251 -5.81 -16.97 -12.76
CA GLU A 251 -6.37 -18.10 -13.51
C GLU A 251 -7.32 -17.63 -14.63
N VAL A 252 -8.08 -16.56 -14.40
CA VAL A 252 -8.91 -15.95 -15.44
C VAL A 252 -8.05 -15.30 -16.51
N ILE A 253 -7.05 -14.52 -16.14
CA ILE A 253 -6.15 -13.83 -17.08
C ILE A 253 -5.43 -14.83 -17.98
N LYS A 254 -4.89 -15.93 -17.42
CA LYS A 254 -4.21 -17.00 -18.19
C LYS A 254 -5.09 -17.59 -19.31
N LYS A 255 -6.40 -17.63 -19.10
CA LYS A 255 -7.37 -18.21 -20.04
C LYS A 255 -8.04 -17.17 -20.94
N TYR A 256 -7.83 -15.88 -20.67
CA TYR A 256 -8.50 -14.79 -21.38
C TYR A 256 -7.86 -14.52 -22.74
N ASN A 257 -8.69 -14.53 -23.80
CA ASN A 257 -8.24 -14.09 -25.12
C ASN A 257 -8.76 -12.69 -25.42
N PRO A 258 -7.90 -11.65 -25.46
CA PRO A 258 -8.32 -10.27 -25.72
C PRO A 258 -8.86 -10.04 -27.13
N GLU A 259 -8.63 -10.94 -28.07
CA GLU A 259 -9.13 -10.82 -29.45
C GLU A 259 -10.66 -10.83 -29.52
N PHE A 260 -11.32 -11.52 -28.57
CA PHE A 260 -12.79 -11.54 -28.49
C PHE A 260 -13.40 -10.15 -28.24
N VAL A 261 -12.62 -9.22 -27.72
CA VAL A 261 -13.06 -7.83 -27.47
C VAL A 261 -12.33 -6.82 -28.36
N GLY A 262 -11.64 -7.29 -29.43
CA GLY A 262 -10.99 -6.45 -30.43
C GLY A 262 -9.61 -5.94 -30.06
N TYR A 263 -8.91 -6.60 -29.14
CA TYR A 263 -7.59 -6.22 -28.68
C TYR A 263 -6.59 -7.39 -28.79
N LYS A 264 -5.31 -7.05 -28.70
CA LYS A 264 -4.20 -8.00 -28.48
C LYS A 264 -3.32 -7.50 -27.34
N TRP A 265 -2.61 -8.39 -26.66
CA TRP A 265 -1.68 -8.02 -25.61
C TRP A 265 -0.58 -7.08 -26.11
N ASP A 266 -0.23 -6.10 -25.30
CA ASP A 266 0.84 -5.13 -25.60
C ASP A 266 2.03 -5.36 -24.68
N GLU A 267 3.07 -6.03 -25.15
CA GLU A 267 4.28 -6.32 -24.38
C GLU A 267 5.21 -5.09 -24.22
N THR A 268 4.81 -3.93 -24.75
CA THR A 268 5.66 -2.71 -24.69
C THR A 268 5.33 -1.80 -23.51
N ASN A 269 4.25 -2.04 -22.81
CA ASN A 269 3.84 -1.34 -21.61
C ASN A 269 3.82 -2.28 -20.39
N PRO A 270 3.98 -1.76 -19.16
CA PRO A 270 4.01 -2.62 -17.97
C PRO A 270 2.62 -3.17 -17.63
N ARG A 271 2.59 -4.40 -17.13
CA ARG A 271 1.48 -4.92 -16.35
C ARG A 271 1.47 -4.20 -14.99
N ILE A 272 0.30 -3.89 -14.46
CA ILE A 272 0.14 -3.09 -13.24
C ILE A 272 -0.75 -3.85 -12.26
N GLN A 273 -0.32 -3.90 -11.01
CA GLN A 273 -1.09 -4.40 -9.89
C GLN A 273 -1.37 -3.25 -8.92
N LEU A 274 -2.62 -3.15 -8.46
CA LEU A 274 -3.01 -2.25 -7.38
C LEU A 274 -2.96 -2.98 -6.03
N GLU A 275 -2.94 -2.22 -4.92
CA GLU A 275 -3.00 -2.80 -3.58
C GLU A 275 -4.24 -3.69 -3.45
N PRO A 276 -4.12 -4.95 -3.00
CA PRO A 276 -5.29 -5.80 -2.78
C PRO A 276 -6.05 -5.31 -1.54
N ILE A 277 -7.20 -4.68 -1.76
CA ILE A 277 -8.07 -4.15 -0.72
C ILE A 277 -9.36 -4.98 -0.71
N GLY A 278 -9.66 -5.67 0.41
CA GLY A 278 -10.76 -6.61 0.51
C GLY A 278 -12.11 -6.05 0.09
N THR A 279 -12.45 -4.83 0.48
CA THR A 279 -13.72 -4.16 0.12
C THR A 279 -13.82 -3.75 -1.35
N ARG A 280 -12.68 -3.56 -2.02
CA ARG A 280 -12.59 -3.20 -3.45
C ARG A 280 -12.41 -4.42 -4.35
N GLY A 281 -11.86 -5.48 -3.82
CA GLY A 281 -11.34 -6.60 -4.61
C GLY A 281 -9.89 -6.38 -5.05
N TYR A 282 -9.28 -7.41 -5.61
CA TYR A 282 -7.96 -7.37 -6.23
C TYR A 282 -8.06 -6.86 -7.67
N ILE A 283 -7.19 -5.94 -8.05
CA ILE A 283 -7.18 -5.33 -9.39
C ILE A 283 -5.82 -5.52 -10.05
N GLU A 284 -5.86 -6.03 -11.28
CA GLU A 284 -4.70 -6.13 -12.15
C GLU A 284 -5.01 -5.59 -13.56
N LEU A 285 -4.06 -4.87 -14.14
CA LEU A 285 -4.19 -4.18 -15.42
C LEU A 285 -3.19 -4.78 -16.40
N HIS A 286 -3.67 -5.32 -17.50
CA HIS A 286 -2.87 -5.85 -18.58
C HIS A 286 -2.94 -4.93 -19.80
N PRO A 287 -1.79 -4.45 -20.32
CA PRO A 287 -1.77 -3.51 -21.42
C PRO A 287 -2.21 -4.20 -22.73
N VAL A 288 -3.01 -3.48 -23.52
CA VAL A 288 -3.53 -3.96 -24.79
C VAL A 288 -3.48 -2.90 -25.88
N LYS A 289 -3.46 -3.33 -27.12
CA LYS A 289 -3.58 -2.50 -28.31
C LYS A 289 -4.67 -3.04 -29.22
N SER A 290 -5.37 -2.16 -29.92
CA SER A 290 -6.40 -2.56 -30.90
C SER A 290 -5.81 -3.44 -32.00
N ILE A 291 -6.58 -4.41 -32.47
CA ILE A 291 -6.24 -5.27 -33.63
C ILE A 291 -6.23 -4.46 -34.88
#